data_f1b56c2d77e6d4cf83ee67d394bfa3c4
#
_entry.id   f1b56c2d77e6d4cf83ee67d394bfa3c4
#
_cell.length_a   1.000
_cell.length_b   1.000
_cell.length_c   1.000
_cell.angle_alpha   90.00
_cell.angle_beta   90.00
_cell.angle_gamma   90.00
#
_symmetry.space_group_name_H-M   'P 1'
#
loop_
_entity.id
_entity.type
_entity.pdbx_description
1 polymer ?
#
loop_
_entity_poly.entity_id
_entity_poly.type
_entity_poly.pdbx_seq_one_letter_code
_entity_poly.pdbx_strand_id
1 'polypeptide(L)'
;ETKRLFDKGKPKEVLTVDNHADGPYVYLRMLKEDPERAKEVLELLKWNEGNNSGRGIGCVSWDGEVHADQFWRHHSFGNVKERPFSEIWMDTSEELMGRLKNKKEHVKGRCAACSWLDVCGGNFRVRAEAISDDVWAPDPACYLTDEEIALAHGTTSCD
;
A
#
# COMPACT_ATOMS: atom_id res chain seq x y z
N GLU A 1 -23.12 3.79 0.44
CA GLU A 1 -23.93 3.81 -0.81
C GLU A 1 -23.81 2.49 -1.57
N THR A 2 -22.63 1.93 -1.77
CA THR A 2 -22.40 0.67 -2.50
C THR A 2 -23.21 -0.49 -1.89
N LYS A 3 -23.14 -0.69 -0.56
CA LYS A 3 -23.96 -1.69 0.15
C LYS A 3 -25.44 -1.46 -0.08
N ARG A 4 -25.92 -0.22 0.08
CA ARG A 4 -27.34 0.13 -0.15
C ARG A 4 -27.84 -0.20 -1.57
N LEU A 5 -26.97 -0.01 -2.57
CA LEU A 5 -27.29 -0.36 -3.95
C LEU A 5 -27.30 -1.88 -4.16
N PHE A 6 -26.35 -2.58 -3.57
CA PHE A 6 -26.31 -4.04 -3.60
C PHE A 6 -27.57 -4.65 -2.99
N ASP A 7 -27.97 -4.20 -1.80
CA ASP A 7 -29.17 -4.66 -1.08
C ASP A 7 -30.47 -4.41 -1.91
N LYS A 8 -30.47 -3.43 -2.81
CA LYS A 8 -31.56 -3.13 -3.73
C LYS A 8 -31.51 -3.88 -5.06
N GLY A 9 -30.62 -4.87 -5.20
CA GLY A 9 -30.42 -5.60 -6.45
C GLY A 9 -29.83 -4.77 -7.59
N LYS A 10 -29.17 -3.64 -7.28
CA LYS A 10 -28.52 -2.73 -8.22
C LYS A 10 -27.03 -2.61 -7.89
N PRO A 11 -26.26 -3.71 -7.92
CA PRO A 11 -24.86 -3.68 -7.55
C PRO A 11 -24.08 -2.70 -8.42
N LYS A 12 -23.16 -1.96 -7.78
CA LYS A 12 -22.17 -1.12 -8.43
C LYS A 12 -20.79 -1.55 -7.97
N GLU A 13 -19.92 -1.78 -8.91
CA GLU A 13 -18.50 -1.92 -8.61
C GLU A 13 -17.92 -0.54 -8.25
N VAL A 14 -17.18 -0.49 -7.16
CA VAL A 14 -16.47 0.70 -6.72
C VAL A 14 -15.02 0.29 -6.50
N LEU A 15 -14.13 0.88 -7.27
CA LEU A 15 -12.70 0.69 -7.14
C LEU A 15 -12.13 1.89 -6.38
N THR A 16 -11.34 1.61 -5.35
CA THR A 16 -10.51 2.60 -4.70
C THR A 16 -9.09 2.47 -5.22
N VAL A 17 -8.46 3.58 -5.53
CA VAL A 17 -7.11 3.60 -6.09
C VAL A 17 -6.24 4.58 -5.31
N ASP A 18 -4.94 4.33 -5.34
CA ASP A 18 -3.92 5.25 -4.83
C ASP A 18 -4.00 5.57 -3.32
N ASN A 19 -4.74 4.76 -2.52
CA ASN A 19 -4.70 4.83 -1.08
C ASN A 19 -4.92 3.47 -0.41
N HIS A 20 -3.85 2.79 -0.05
CA HIS A 20 -3.92 1.46 0.56
C HIS A 20 -4.45 1.46 2.01
N ALA A 21 -4.67 2.64 2.63
CA ALA A 21 -5.39 2.76 3.90
C ALA A 21 -6.87 2.37 3.77
N ASP A 22 -7.42 2.37 2.55
CA ASP A 22 -8.80 1.94 2.27
C ASP A 22 -9.03 0.48 2.64
N GLY A 23 -8.02 -0.39 2.48
CA GLY A 23 -8.12 -1.80 2.86
C GLY A 23 -8.44 -1.99 4.33
N PRO A 24 -7.58 -1.55 5.27
CA PRO A 24 -7.87 -1.58 6.70
C PRO A 24 -9.19 -0.88 7.07
N TYR A 25 -9.47 0.27 6.47
CA TYR A 25 -10.72 1.00 6.74
C TYR A 25 -11.96 0.18 6.39
N VAL A 26 -11.99 -0.42 5.19
CA VAL A 26 -13.11 -1.28 4.77
C VAL A 26 -13.26 -2.47 5.70
N TYR A 27 -12.15 -3.11 6.06
CA TYR A 27 -12.16 -4.23 7.01
C TYR A 27 -12.77 -3.82 8.37
N LEU A 28 -12.29 -2.71 8.95
CA LEU A 28 -12.76 -2.23 10.25
C LEU A 28 -14.26 -1.87 10.24
N ARG A 29 -14.76 -1.33 9.14
CA ARG A 29 -16.21 -1.08 8.98
C ARG A 29 -16.98 -2.38 8.83
N MET A 30 -16.49 -3.30 8.02
CA MET A 30 -17.13 -4.60 7.82
C MET A 30 -17.15 -5.43 9.09
N LEU A 31 -16.10 -5.37 9.91
CA LEU A 31 -16.04 -6.07 11.19
C LEU A 31 -17.20 -5.71 12.14
N LYS A 32 -17.72 -4.47 12.05
CA LYS A 32 -18.88 -4.00 12.83
C LYS A 32 -20.22 -4.46 12.25
N GLU A 33 -20.29 -4.66 10.93
CA GLU A 33 -21.54 -4.99 10.24
C GLU A 33 -21.71 -6.50 9.99
N ASP A 34 -20.65 -7.19 9.60
CA ASP A 34 -20.61 -8.60 9.23
C ASP A 34 -19.22 -9.20 9.58
N PRO A 35 -19.03 -9.65 10.84
CA PRO A 35 -17.75 -10.18 11.30
C PRO A 35 -17.26 -11.41 10.53
N GLU A 36 -18.17 -12.27 10.04
CA GLU A 36 -17.77 -13.46 9.29
C GLU A 36 -17.23 -13.06 7.91
N ARG A 37 -17.91 -12.14 7.23
CA ARG A 37 -17.43 -11.61 5.95
C ARG A 37 -16.13 -10.84 6.09
N ALA A 38 -15.96 -10.13 7.22
CA ALA A 38 -14.74 -9.40 7.51
C ALA A 38 -13.49 -10.30 7.55
N LYS A 39 -13.62 -11.54 8.05
CA LYS A 39 -12.50 -12.50 8.07
C LYS A 39 -12.02 -12.83 6.65
N GLU A 40 -12.94 -13.10 5.74
CA GLU A 40 -12.61 -13.37 4.33
C GLU A 40 -11.93 -12.17 3.67
N VAL A 41 -12.46 -10.97 3.92
CA VAL A 41 -11.88 -9.72 3.39
C VAL A 41 -10.47 -9.48 3.93
N LEU A 42 -10.23 -9.75 5.23
CA LEU A 42 -8.90 -9.61 5.80
C LEU A 42 -7.88 -10.53 5.13
N GLU A 43 -8.25 -11.78 4.87
CA GLU A 43 -7.35 -12.72 4.19
C GLU A 43 -7.02 -12.26 2.75
N LEU A 44 -8.01 -11.73 2.02
CA LEU A 44 -7.78 -11.16 0.68
C LEU A 44 -6.86 -9.93 0.74
N LEU A 45 -7.05 -9.07 1.73
CA LEU A 45 -6.20 -7.89 1.93
C LEU A 45 -4.76 -8.26 2.31
N LYS A 46 -4.56 -9.26 3.16
CA LYS A 46 -3.24 -9.79 3.49
C LYS A 46 -2.56 -10.38 2.26
N TRP A 47 -3.30 -11.13 1.44
CA TRP A 47 -2.77 -11.70 0.20
C TRP A 47 -2.38 -10.62 -0.82
N ASN A 48 -3.12 -9.52 -0.88
CA ASN A 48 -2.80 -8.37 -1.75
C ASN A 48 -1.54 -7.61 -1.29
N GLU A 49 -1.22 -7.60 0.02
CA GLU A 49 -0.04 -6.96 0.64
C GLU A 49 0.05 -5.43 0.45
N GLY A 50 -1.02 -4.78 0.00
CA GLY A 50 -1.10 -3.33 -0.17
C GLY A 50 -0.17 -2.77 -1.26
N ASN A 51 0.56 -1.70 -0.95
CA ASN A 51 1.46 -1.07 -1.91
C ASN A 51 2.68 -1.94 -2.22
N ASN A 52 2.85 -2.27 -3.49
CA ASN A 52 3.92 -3.14 -4.01
C ASN A 52 4.94 -2.42 -4.92
N SER A 53 5.01 -1.08 -4.86
CA SER A 53 6.00 -0.30 -5.61
C SER A 53 7.42 -0.77 -5.32
N GLY A 54 8.22 -1.00 -6.35
CA GLY A 54 9.60 -1.48 -6.27
C GLY A 54 9.74 -2.97 -5.89
N ARG A 55 8.63 -3.68 -5.62
CA ARG A 55 8.65 -5.11 -5.26
C ARG A 55 7.85 -5.96 -6.25
N GLY A 56 6.56 -5.75 -6.36
CA GLY A 56 5.65 -6.45 -7.27
C GLY A 56 5.14 -5.56 -8.42
N ILE A 57 5.36 -4.27 -8.34
CA ILE A 57 5.01 -3.28 -9.36
C ILE A 57 6.25 -2.49 -9.72
N GLY A 58 6.44 -2.25 -11.00
CA GLY A 58 7.45 -1.38 -11.59
C GLY A 58 6.89 -0.66 -12.81
N CYS A 59 7.62 0.34 -13.27
CA CYS A 59 7.27 1.10 -14.46
C CYS A 59 8.50 1.25 -15.36
N VAL A 60 8.32 1.09 -16.67
CA VAL A 60 9.31 1.50 -17.67
C VAL A 60 8.72 2.67 -18.43
N SER A 61 9.38 3.81 -18.39
CA SER A 61 8.96 5.01 -19.10
C SER A 61 9.31 4.95 -20.59
N TRP A 62 8.78 5.87 -21.39
CA TRP A 62 8.95 5.86 -22.86
C TRP A 62 10.41 6.02 -23.32
N ASP A 63 11.28 6.59 -22.50
CA ASP A 63 12.70 6.73 -22.73
C ASP A 63 13.52 5.50 -22.33
N GLY A 64 12.86 4.52 -21.67
CA GLY A 64 13.44 3.26 -21.24
C GLY A 64 13.89 3.22 -19.78
N GLU A 65 13.71 4.31 -19.04
CA GLU A 65 14.05 4.38 -17.62
C GLU A 65 13.12 3.47 -16.78
N VAL A 66 13.70 2.78 -15.79
CA VAL A 66 12.99 1.88 -14.87
C VAL A 66 12.75 2.59 -13.55
N HIS A 67 11.50 2.57 -13.10
CA HIS A 67 11.03 3.21 -11.86
C HIS A 67 10.32 2.21 -10.95
N ALA A 68 10.22 2.53 -9.65
CA ALA A 68 9.50 1.70 -8.68
C ALA A 68 7.98 1.61 -8.94
N ASP A 69 7.40 2.66 -9.51
CA ASP A 69 6.03 2.74 -10.03
C ASP A 69 5.89 3.93 -10.99
N GLN A 70 4.68 4.16 -11.52
CA GLN A 70 4.41 5.23 -12.50
C GLN A 70 4.47 6.65 -11.91
N PHE A 71 4.44 6.80 -10.61
CA PHE A 71 4.47 8.11 -9.94
C PHE A 71 5.90 8.56 -9.58
N TRP A 72 6.82 7.61 -9.43
CA TRP A 72 8.17 7.86 -8.90
C TRP A 72 9.21 8.10 -9.99
N ARG A 73 8.90 9.00 -10.90
CA ARG A 73 9.66 9.23 -12.12
C ARG A 73 10.98 9.99 -11.93
N HIS A 74 11.19 10.60 -10.80
CA HIS A 74 12.44 11.30 -10.46
C HIS A 74 13.55 10.36 -9.93
N HIS A 75 13.19 9.09 -9.63
CA HIS A 75 14.14 8.03 -9.33
C HIS A 75 14.20 7.04 -10.49
N SER A 76 15.39 6.88 -11.10
CA SER A 76 15.66 5.84 -12.10
C SER A 76 16.61 4.81 -11.54
N PHE A 77 16.29 3.54 -11.76
CA PHE A 77 17.14 2.40 -11.38
C PHE A 77 17.99 1.89 -12.55
N GLY A 78 17.91 2.50 -13.69
CA GLY A 78 18.63 2.18 -14.91
C GLY A 78 17.74 2.16 -16.14
N ASN A 79 18.31 1.88 -17.30
CA ASN A 79 17.62 1.96 -18.58
C ASN A 79 17.62 0.61 -19.29
N VAL A 80 16.43 0.16 -19.76
CA VAL A 80 16.27 -1.13 -20.45
C VAL A 80 16.98 -1.19 -21.83
N LYS A 81 17.42 -0.05 -22.35
CA LYS A 81 18.26 0.01 -23.56
C LYS A 81 19.72 -0.33 -23.27
N GLU A 82 20.15 -0.26 -22.02
CA GLU A 82 21.53 -0.47 -21.59
C GLU A 82 21.73 -1.85 -20.95
N ARG A 83 20.76 -2.32 -20.15
CA ARG A 83 20.79 -3.67 -19.58
C ARG A 83 19.36 -4.23 -19.40
N PRO A 84 19.20 -5.57 -19.35
CA PRO A 84 17.89 -6.22 -19.22
C PRO A 84 17.10 -5.74 -17.99
N PHE A 85 15.78 -5.58 -18.14
CA PHE A 85 14.89 -5.22 -17.03
C PHE A 85 15.08 -6.11 -15.79
N SER A 86 15.22 -7.42 -15.98
CA SER A 86 15.39 -8.37 -14.88
C SER A 86 16.65 -8.09 -14.05
N GLU A 87 17.74 -7.67 -14.69
CA GLU A 87 18.99 -7.31 -13.99
C GLU A 87 18.81 -6.01 -13.20
N ILE A 88 18.19 -4.99 -13.82
CA ILE A 88 17.89 -3.73 -13.13
C ILE A 88 16.97 -3.98 -11.94
N TRP A 89 15.91 -4.75 -12.13
CA TRP A 89 14.88 -5.01 -11.12
C TRP A 89 15.37 -5.84 -9.93
N MET A 90 16.34 -6.71 -10.15
CA MET A 90 16.94 -7.56 -9.13
C MET A 90 18.18 -6.96 -8.48
N ASP A 91 18.65 -5.82 -8.98
CA ASP A 91 19.83 -5.14 -8.47
C ASP A 91 19.51 -4.40 -7.18
N THR A 92 19.88 -4.99 -6.05
CA THR A 92 19.70 -4.42 -4.71
C THR A 92 20.92 -3.65 -4.22
N SER A 93 21.93 -3.42 -5.08
CA SER A 93 23.10 -2.59 -4.76
C SER A 93 22.74 -1.11 -4.72
N GLU A 94 21.69 -0.71 -5.45
CA GLU A 94 21.09 0.60 -5.33
C GLU A 94 20.23 0.64 -4.03
N GLU A 95 20.52 1.61 -3.17
CA GLU A 95 20.00 1.63 -1.79
C GLU A 95 18.47 1.69 -1.75
N LEU A 96 17.86 2.54 -2.57
CA LEU A 96 16.39 2.68 -2.56
C LEU A 96 15.72 1.41 -3.06
N MET A 97 16.20 0.80 -4.16
CA MET A 97 15.67 -0.46 -4.67
C MET A 97 15.81 -1.58 -3.63
N GLY A 98 16.98 -1.70 -3.02
CA GLY A 98 17.24 -2.68 -1.96
C GLY A 98 16.26 -2.56 -0.79
N ARG A 99 16.00 -1.34 -0.33
CA ARG A 99 15.06 -1.06 0.76
C ARG A 99 13.59 -1.24 0.35
N LEU A 100 13.23 -0.99 -0.90
CA LEU A 100 11.87 -1.21 -1.39
C LEU A 100 11.48 -2.69 -1.41
N LYS A 101 12.44 -3.62 -1.57
CA LYS A 101 12.17 -5.06 -1.51
C LYS A 101 11.70 -5.51 -0.10
N ASN A 102 12.12 -4.82 0.95
CA ASN A 102 11.74 -5.08 2.34
C ASN A 102 11.28 -3.82 3.08
N LYS A 103 10.57 -2.93 2.40
CA LYS A 103 10.20 -1.59 2.84
C LYS A 103 9.53 -1.49 4.22
N LYS A 104 8.85 -2.54 4.68
CA LYS A 104 8.22 -2.58 6.01
C LYS A 104 9.22 -2.38 7.16
N GLU A 105 10.47 -2.79 6.96
CA GLU A 105 11.55 -2.63 7.96
C GLU A 105 12.08 -1.20 8.05
N HIS A 106 11.77 -0.36 7.05
CA HIS A 106 12.34 0.98 6.93
C HIS A 106 11.33 2.10 7.21
N VAL A 107 10.03 1.81 7.14
CA VAL A 107 9.01 2.83 7.44
C VAL A 107 9.12 3.32 8.88
N LYS A 108 8.80 4.61 9.10
CA LYS A 108 8.99 5.31 10.37
C LYS A 108 7.66 5.78 10.98
N GLY A 109 7.76 6.33 12.19
CA GLY A 109 6.67 6.98 12.88
C GLY A 109 5.44 6.09 13.03
N ARG A 110 4.25 6.66 12.82
CA ARG A 110 2.98 5.93 13.00
C ARG A 110 2.83 4.72 12.05
N CYS A 111 3.49 4.72 10.88
CA CYS A 111 3.48 3.55 10.00
C CYS A 111 4.26 2.37 10.60
N ALA A 112 5.40 2.60 11.24
CA ALA A 112 6.17 1.55 11.89
C ALA A 112 5.44 0.90 13.07
N ALA A 113 4.58 1.66 13.76
CA ALA A 113 3.78 1.18 14.89
C ALA A 113 2.38 0.67 14.48
N CYS A 114 2.05 0.70 13.19
CA CYS A 114 0.70 0.40 12.71
C CYS A 114 0.46 -1.10 12.60
N SER A 115 -0.59 -1.61 13.25
CA SER A 115 -1.01 -3.02 13.15
C SER A 115 -1.41 -3.43 11.73
N TRP A 116 -1.70 -2.48 10.85
CA TRP A 116 -2.12 -2.71 9.46
C TRP A 116 -0.98 -2.61 8.45
N LEU A 117 0.26 -2.53 8.90
CA LEU A 117 1.40 -2.39 7.98
C LEU A 117 1.48 -3.54 6.96
N ASP A 118 1.14 -4.75 7.38
CA ASP A 118 1.14 -5.93 6.49
C ASP A 118 0.03 -5.90 5.44
N VAL A 119 -1.08 -5.22 5.73
CA VAL A 119 -2.21 -5.05 4.83
C VAL A 119 -2.03 -3.85 3.89
N CYS A 120 -1.54 -2.73 4.43
CA CYS A 120 -1.38 -1.47 3.70
C CYS A 120 -0.06 -1.42 2.90
N GLY A 121 0.98 -2.12 3.34
CA GLY A 121 2.32 -2.07 2.75
C GLY A 121 3.00 -0.71 2.89
N GLY A 122 2.58 0.11 3.87
CA GLY A 122 3.12 1.46 4.11
C GLY A 122 2.59 2.52 3.14
N ASN A 123 1.58 2.22 2.31
CA ASN A 123 0.97 3.12 1.34
C ASN A 123 1.99 3.65 0.31
N PHE A 124 1.85 4.86 -0.25
CA PHE A 124 2.73 5.39 -1.29
C PHE A 124 3.96 6.10 -0.72
N ARG A 125 5.12 5.52 -0.92
CA ARG A 125 6.41 6.08 -0.48
C ARG A 125 6.78 7.37 -1.24
N VAL A 126 6.44 7.43 -2.53
CA VAL A 126 6.62 8.64 -3.35
C VAL A 126 5.85 9.84 -2.77
N ARG A 127 4.67 9.62 -2.21
CA ARG A 127 3.86 10.69 -1.60
C ARG A 127 4.43 11.10 -0.24
N ALA A 128 4.92 10.15 0.55
CA ALA A 128 5.63 10.44 1.78
C ALA A 128 6.87 11.29 1.50
N GLU A 129 7.68 10.92 0.53
CA GLU A 129 8.86 11.66 0.09
C GLU A 129 8.50 13.08 -0.36
N ALA A 130 7.51 13.23 -1.24
CA ALA A 130 7.12 14.53 -1.79
C ALA A 130 6.67 15.55 -0.73
N ILE A 131 6.17 15.10 0.41
CA ILE A 131 5.65 15.98 1.48
C ILE A 131 6.68 16.20 2.59
N SER A 132 7.51 15.20 2.90
CA SER A 132 8.40 15.21 4.07
C SER A 132 9.88 15.16 3.72
N ASP A 133 10.22 15.06 2.44
CA ASP A 133 11.60 14.81 1.96
C ASP A 133 12.23 13.54 2.59
N ASP A 134 11.38 12.59 3.01
CA ASP A 134 11.77 11.31 3.58
C ASP A 134 10.88 10.19 3.02
N VAL A 135 11.44 9.34 2.19
CA VAL A 135 10.76 8.17 1.61
C VAL A 135 10.08 7.28 2.68
N TRP A 136 10.66 7.24 3.87
CA TRP A 136 10.25 6.31 4.92
C TRP A 136 9.31 6.94 5.96
N ALA A 137 8.99 8.22 5.82
CA ALA A 137 8.03 8.92 6.66
C ALA A 137 6.61 8.32 6.56
N PRO A 138 5.72 8.57 7.51
CA PRO A 138 4.30 8.24 7.37
C PRO A 138 3.69 8.86 6.11
N ASP A 139 2.87 8.09 5.40
CA ASP A 139 2.14 8.63 4.25
C ASP A 139 1.06 9.61 4.74
N PRO A 140 1.07 10.88 4.28
CA PRO A 140 0.14 11.90 4.73
C PRO A 140 -1.32 11.64 4.32
N ALA A 141 -1.57 10.76 3.35
CA ALA A 141 -2.93 10.38 2.95
C ALA A 141 -3.52 9.25 3.81
N CYS A 142 -2.81 8.76 4.81
CA CYS A 142 -3.39 7.81 5.76
C CYS A 142 -4.35 8.54 6.69
N TYR A 143 -5.64 8.23 6.56
CA TYR A 143 -6.73 8.82 7.33
C TYR A 143 -7.23 7.96 8.50
N LEU A 144 -6.63 6.78 8.71
CA LEU A 144 -6.94 5.96 9.87
C LEU A 144 -6.60 6.72 11.16
N THR A 145 -7.44 6.62 12.18
CA THR A 145 -7.16 7.23 13.49
C THR A 145 -6.06 6.47 14.23
N ASP A 146 -5.52 7.06 15.30
CA ASP A 146 -4.50 6.38 16.09
C ASP A 146 -5.05 5.16 16.82
N GLU A 147 -6.32 5.20 17.23
CA GLU A 147 -7.04 4.05 17.77
C GLU A 147 -7.18 2.95 16.72
N GLU A 148 -7.57 3.29 15.49
CA GLU A 148 -7.71 2.33 14.40
C GLU A 148 -6.38 1.67 14.02
N ILE A 149 -5.27 2.39 14.01
CA ILE A 149 -3.94 1.82 13.71
C ILE A 149 -3.39 0.94 14.82
N ALA A 150 -3.85 1.14 16.07
CA ALA A 150 -3.45 0.34 17.23
C ALA A 150 -4.28 -0.95 17.38
N LEU A 151 -5.42 -1.08 16.70
CA LEU A 151 -6.27 -2.26 16.79
C LEU A 151 -5.56 -3.49 16.22
N ALA A 152 -5.43 -4.54 17.03
CA ALA A 152 -4.97 -5.83 16.55
C ALA A 152 -6.01 -6.47 15.60
N HIS A 153 -5.54 -7.30 14.68
CA HIS A 153 -6.41 -8.04 13.76
C HIS A 153 -7.42 -8.90 14.55
N GLY A 154 -8.70 -8.70 14.32
CA GLY A 154 -9.78 -9.47 14.96
C GLY A 154 -10.34 -8.86 16.25
N THR A 155 -9.84 -7.72 16.71
CA THR A 155 -10.44 -7.00 17.85
C THR A 155 -11.46 -5.97 17.37
N THR A 156 -12.68 -6.04 17.89
CA THR A 156 -13.64 -4.93 17.83
C THR A 156 -13.31 -3.95 18.94
N SER A 157 -13.23 -2.64 18.67
CA SER A 157 -13.35 -1.65 19.74
C SER A 157 -14.73 -1.82 20.35
N CYS A 158 -14.80 -2.20 21.63
CA CYS A 158 -16.03 -2.11 22.40
C CYS A 158 -16.24 -0.63 22.74
N ASP A 159 -17.11 0.05 22.00
CA ASP A 159 -17.82 1.26 22.40
C ASP A 159 -19.26 1.16 21.89
#